data_181c0174300acf4cf6b4d3055a1ea4d8
#
_entry.id   181c0174300acf4cf6b4d3055a1ea4d8
#
_cell.length_a   1.000
_cell.length_b   1.000
_cell.length_c   1.000
_cell.angle_alpha   90.00
_cell.angle_beta   90.00
_cell.angle_gamma   90.00
#
_symmetry.space_group_name_H-M   'P 1'
#
loop_
_entity.id
_entity.type
_entity.pdbx_description
1 polymer ?
#
loop_
_entity_poly.entity_id
_entity_poly.type
_entity_poly.pdbx_seq_one_letter_code
_entity_poly.pdbx_strand_id
1 'polypeptide(L)'
;MKINIVMVEPEIPQNTGNIARTCAAIGAKLHLVKPLGFSIDDKHLKRAGLDYWDKLDIEIHENLKEFLNKYAYKQNEEYISENMFLASTKSKQSYSDIKYNEFEEVFLLFGKETKGLPEDLIERNMKQAIRIPMREGLRSLNLSNSVAIIAYEVLRQNNFNDLQQESNYF
;
A
#
# COMPACT_ATOMS: atom_id res chain seq x y z
N MET A 1 0.52 14.33 -7.32
CA MET A 1 -0.17 13.08 -6.86
C MET A 1 0.38 12.68 -5.52
N LYS A 2 -0.47 12.51 -4.51
CA LYS A 2 -0.07 11.93 -3.22
C LYS A 2 -0.37 10.45 -3.19
N ILE A 3 0.58 9.63 -2.76
CA ILE A 3 0.43 8.18 -2.64
C ILE A 3 0.55 7.78 -1.17
N ASN A 4 -0.47 7.09 -0.68
CA ASN A 4 -0.49 6.54 0.67
C ASN A 4 -0.47 5.01 0.59
N ILE A 5 0.57 4.39 1.12
CA ILE A 5 0.70 2.94 1.24
C ILE A 5 0.22 2.55 2.64
N VAL A 6 -0.81 1.70 2.70
CA VAL A 6 -1.44 1.30 3.95
C VAL A 6 -1.23 -0.19 4.18
N MET A 7 -0.47 -0.51 5.22
CA MET A 7 -0.17 -1.88 5.63
C MET A 7 -1.07 -2.26 6.80
N VAL A 8 -2.05 -3.15 6.54
CA VAL A 8 -3.00 -3.60 7.55
C VAL A 8 -2.47 -4.86 8.24
N GLU A 9 -2.13 -4.73 9.51
CA GLU A 9 -1.60 -5.81 10.36
C GLU A 9 -0.40 -6.56 9.74
N PRO A 10 0.66 -5.86 9.27
CA PRO A 10 1.81 -6.53 8.67
C PRO A 10 2.52 -7.44 9.68
N GLU A 11 2.93 -8.63 9.23
CA GLU A 11 3.47 -9.68 10.09
C GLU A 11 5.00 -9.81 9.96
N ILE A 12 5.57 -9.51 8.80
CA ILE A 12 6.98 -9.76 8.49
C ILE A 12 7.78 -8.45 8.44
N PRO A 13 8.70 -8.22 9.38
CA PRO A 13 9.46 -6.96 9.46
C PRO A 13 10.30 -6.67 8.21
N GLN A 14 10.84 -7.69 7.53
CA GLN A 14 11.61 -7.52 6.29
C GLN A 14 10.75 -6.94 5.15
N ASN A 15 9.49 -7.40 5.02
CA ASN A 15 8.56 -6.85 4.03
C ASN A 15 8.28 -5.38 4.32
N THR A 16 7.97 -5.05 5.58
CA THR A 16 7.72 -3.66 6.01
C THR A 16 8.94 -2.77 5.78
N GLY A 17 10.15 -3.25 6.07
CA GLY A 17 11.38 -2.52 5.78
C GLY A 17 11.60 -2.25 4.29
N ASN A 18 11.35 -3.23 3.42
CA ASN A 18 11.42 -3.05 1.97
C ASN A 18 10.36 -2.07 1.45
N ILE A 19 9.14 -2.14 2.02
CA ILE A 19 8.05 -1.20 1.70
C ILE A 19 8.41 0.22 2.14
N ALA A 20 8.94 0.39 3.35
CA ALA A 20 9.42 1.67 3.85
C ALA A 20 10.46 2.30 2.91
N ARG A 21 11.41 1.48 2.41
CA ARG A 21 12.39 1.92 1.41
C ARG A 21 11.74 2.33 0.09
N THR A 22 10.75 1.57 -0.38
CA THR A 22 9.97 1.94 -1.58
C THR A 22 9.25 3.26 -1.37
N CYS A 23 8.54 3.43 -0.23
CA CYS A 23 7.84 4.68 0.10
C CYS A 23 8.80 5.88 0.12
N ALA A 24 9.97 5.74 0.76
CA ALA A 24 10.98 6.80 0.79
C ALA A 24 11.49 7.15 -0.62
N ALA A 25 11.70 6.13 -1.48
CA ALA A 25 12.20 6.33 -2.84
C ALA A 25 11.20 7.07 -3.75
N ILE A 26 9.90 6.91 -3.52
CA ILE A 26 8.84 7.49 -4.35
C ILE A 26 8.11 8.67 -3.67
N GLY A 27 8.52 9.06 -2.47
CA GLY A 27 7.85 10.14 -1.71
C GLY A 27 6.44 9.78 -1.22
N ALA A 28 6.14 8.49 -1.04
CA ALA A 28 4.84 8.04 -0.54
C ALA A 28 4.80 8.05 1.00
N LYS A 29 3.62 8.34 1.55
CA LYS A 29 3.35 8.18 2.98
C LYS A 29 3.07 6.72 3.30
N LEU A 30 3.65 6.23 4.41
CA LEU A 30 3.43 4.88 4.92
C LEU A 30 2.50 4.91 6.13
N HIS A 31 1.39 4.18 6.06
CA HIS A 31 0.49 3.94 7.17
C HIS A 31 0.67 2.50 7.67
N LEU A 32 0.92 2.36 8.98
CA LEU A 32 1.00 1.07 9.66
C LEU A 32 -0.20 0.90 10.57
N VAL A 33 -1.05 -0.06 10.28
CA VAL A 33 -2.25 -0.37 11.07
C VAL A 33 -1.98 -1.56 11.97
N LYS A 34 -2.07 -1.38 13.28
CA LYS A 34 -1.89 -2.43 14.28
C LYS A 34 -3.03 -3.46 14.28
N PRO A 35 -2.77 -4.69 14.82
CA PRO A 35 -1.53 -5.14 15.45
C PRO A 35 -0.42 -5.41 14.45
N LEU A 36 0.84 -5.13 14.83
CA LEU A 36 2.02 -5.46 14.04
C LEU A 36 2.59 -6.79 14.56
N GLY A 37 3.04 -7.66 13.66
CA GLY A 37 3.71 -8.92 14.00
C GLY A 37 5.15 -8.74 14.51
N PHE A 38 5.61 -7.50 14.69
CA PHE A 38 6.97 -7.12 15.10
C PHE A 38 6.96 -5.82 15.90
N SER A 39 8.07 -5.52 16.58
CA SER A 39 8.30 -4.20 17.19
C SER A 39 8.86 -3.22 16.14
N ILE A 40 8.41 -1.97 16.17
CA ILE A 40 8.96 -0.89 15.34
C ILE A 40 10.45 -0.65 15.64
N ASP A 41 10.90 -0.98 16.87
CA ASP A 41 12.31 -0.95 17.27
C ASP A 41 13.11 -2.18 16.83
N ASP A 42 12.49 -3.12 16.11
CA ASP A 42 13.12 -4.35 15.64
C ASP A 42 14.34 -4.02 14.76
N LYS A 43 15.48 -4.66 15.09
CA LYS A 43 16.72 -4.51 14.34
C LYS A 43 16.58 -4.93 12.87
N HIS A 44 15.68 -5.85 12.57
CA HIS A 44 15.41 -6.30 11.21
C HIS A 44 14.65 -5.23 10.39
N LEU A 45 13.68 -4.58 11.02
CA LEU A 45 12.97 -3.44 10.41
C LEU A 45 13.95 -2.30 10.13
N LYS A 46 14.76 -1.93 11.12
CA LYS A 46 15.78 -0.90 10.99
C LYS A 46 16.82 -1.25 9.93
N ARG A 47 17.33 -2.48 9.87
CA ARG A 47 18.32 -2.91 8.86
C ARG A 47 17.78 -2.91 7.43
N ALA A 48 16.51 -3.23 7.23
CA ALA A 48 15.90 -3.24 5.90
C ALA A 48 15.62 -1.83 5.36
N GLY A 49 15.44 -0.82 6.25
CA GLY A 49 15.07 0.55 5.90
C GLY A 49 15.89 1.66 6.55
N LEU A 50 17.03 1.35 7.18
CA LEU A 50 17.76 2.22 8.11
C LEU A 50 18.12 3.61 7.60
N ASP A 51 18.58 3.71 6.36
CA ASP A 51 19.08 4.97 5.80
C ASP A 51 17.95 5.93 5.36
N TYR A 52 16.69 5.46 5.39
CA TYR A 52 15.53 6.17 4.86
C TYR A 52 14.47 6.46 5.92
N TRP A 53 14.58 5.86 7.13
CA TRP A 53 13.55 5.96 8.17
C TRP A 53 13.29 7.39 8.62
N ASP A 54 14.34 8.19 8.75
CA ASP A 54 14.24 9.60 9.14
C ASP A 54 13.66 10.51 8.04
N LYS A 55 13.58 9.99 6.82
CA LYS A 55 13.05 10.71 5.65
C LYS A 55 11.65 10.27 5.26
N LEU A 56 11.10 9.28 5.96
CA LEU A 56 9.85 8.65 5.63
C LEU A 56 8.71 9.27 6.46
N ASP A 57 7.67 9.72 5.78
CA ASP A 57 6.41 10.10 6.41
C ASP A 57 5.64 8.84 6.82
N ILE A 58 5.68 8.52 8.13
CA ILE A 58 5.02 7.33 8.70
C ILE A 58 3.93 7.77 9.67
N GLU A 59 2.78 7.11 9.56
CA GLU A 59 1.70 7.24 10.52
C GLU A 59 1.25 5.86 11.01
N ILE A 60 1.08 5.73 12.35
CA ILE A 60 0.67 4.49 13.00
C ILE A 60 -0.75 4.63 13.51
N HIS A 61 -1.58 3.61 13.25
CA HIS A 61 -2.97 3.55 13.66
C HIS A 61 -3.18 2.38 14.63
N GLU A 62 -3.97 2.59 15.66
CA GLU A 62 -4.23 1.55 16.66
C GLU A 62 -5.01 0.36 16.12
N ASN A 63 -5.83 0.58 15.10
CA ASN A 63 -6.58 -0.48 14.40
C ASN A 63 -7.12 0.02 13.04
N LEU A 64 -7.60 -0.92 12.23
CA LEU A 64 -8.16 -0.63 10.92
C LEU A 64 -9.38 0.30 10.96
N LYS A 65 -10.21 0.19 12.01
CA LYS A 65 -11.39 1.05 12.16
C LYS A 65 -11.01 2.51 12.37
N GLU A 66 -9.97 2.77 13.17
CA GLU A 66 -9.43 4.13 13.35
C GLU A 66 -8.94 4.71 12.03
N PHE A 67 -8.14 3.95 11.27
CA PHE A 67 -7.67 4.35 9.96
C PHE A 67 -8.83 4.67 8.99
N LEU A 68 -9.80 3.77 8.88
CA LEU A 68 -10.94 3.93 7.98
C LEU A 68 -11.81 5.13 8.38
N ASN A 69 -12.05 5.34 9.67
CA ASN A 69 -12.80 6.51 10.15
C ASN A 69 -12.08 7.83 9.81
N LYS A 70 -10.77 7.84 9.82
CA LYS A 70 -9.97 9.04 9.53
C LYS A 70 -9.88 9.35 8.04
N TYR A 71 -9.75 8.34 7.19
CA TYR A 71 -9.38 8.52 5.78
C TYR A 71 -10.39 7.99 4.77
N ALA A 72 -11.23 7.03 5.13
CA ALA A 72 -12.06 6.30 4.17
C ALA A 72 -13.53 6.70 4.19
N TYR A 73 -14.07 6.92 5.37
CA TYR A 73 -15.48 7.16 5.50
C TYR A 73 -15.79 8.66 5.48
N LYS A 74 -16.62 9.10 4.54
CA LYS A 74 -17.37 10.35 4.72
C LYS A 74 -18.42 10.12 5.80
N GLN A 75 -18.82 11.15 6.49
CA GLN A 75 -19.81 11.05 7.58
C GLN A 75 -21.03 10.20 7.15
N ASN A 76 -21.26 9.08 7.86
CA ASN A 76 -22.36 8.13 7.65
C ASN A 76 -22.29 7.23 6.40
N GLU A 77 -21.14 7.06 5.75
CA GLU A 77 -20.99 6.11 4.65
C GLU A 77 -20.44 4.75 5.16
N GLU A 78 -21.01 3.65 4.65
CA GLU A 78 -20.53 2.28 4.92
C GLU A 78 -19.41 1.84 3.96
N TYR A 79 -19.17 2.62 2.90
CA TYR A 79 -18.22 2.33 1.83
C TYR A 79 -17.00 3.23 1.92
N ILE A 80 -15.85 2.69 1.52
CA ILE A 80 -14.63 3.46 1.44
C ILE A 80 -14.68 4.47 0.28
N SER A 81 -13.89 5.54 0.39
CA SER A 81 -13.80 6.58 -0.65
C SER A 81 -13.26 6.02 -1.98
N GLU A 82 -13.64 6.64 -3.09
CA GLU A 82 -13.33 6.18 -4.45
C GLU A 82 -11.82 6.15 -4.77
N ASN A 83 -11.01 6.96 -4.07
CA ASN A 83 -9.56 7.01 -4.22
C ASN A 83 -8.80 6.00 -3.35
N MET A 84 -9.51 5.06 -2.74
CA MET A 84 -8.95 4.02 -1.88
C MET A 84 -9.08 2.64 -2.54
N PHE A 85 -7.96 1.92 -2.71
CA PHE A 85 -7.90 0.66 -3.46
C PHE A 85 -7.41 -0.48 -2.57
N LEU A 86 -8.09 -1.62 -2.64
CA LEU A 86 -7.87 -2.81 -1.83
C LEU A 86 -7.12 -3.86 -2.64
N ALA A 87 -5.83 -4.04 -2.38
CA ALA A 87 -5.04 -5.07 -3.07
C ALA A 87 -5.40 -6.47 -2.57
N SER A 88 -5.98 -7.29 -3.44
CA SER A 88 -6.43 -8.64 -3.10
C SER A 88 -6.40 -9.57 -4.30
N THR A 89 -5.98 -10.83 -4.07
CA THR A 89 -6.06 -11.89 -5.08
C THR A 89 -7.51 -12.32 -5.38
N LYS A 90 -8.47 -11.91 -4.54
CA LYS A 90 -9.90 -12.17 -4.70
C LYS A 90 -10.62 -11.19 -5.66
N SER A 91 -9.96 -10.10 -6.03
CA SER A 91 -10.52 -9.14 -6.98
C SER A 91 -10.62 -9.72 -8.39
N LYS A 92 -11.61 -9.25 -9.13
CA LYS A 92 -11.79 -9.54 -10.55
C LYS A 92 -11.19 -8.46 -11.46
N GLN A 93 -10.86 -7.30 -10.90
CA GLN A 93 -10.34 -6.16 -11.64
C GLN A 93 -8.82 -6.11 -11.55
N SER A 94 -8.13 -5.90 -12.67
CA SER A 94 -6.70 -5.68 -12.68
C SER A 94 -6.34 -4.32 -12.07
N TYR A 95 -5.22 -4.25 -11.36
CA TYR A 95 -4.69 -3.00 -10.85
C TYR A 95 -4.41 -1.97 -11.97
N SER A 96 -4.11 -2.44 -13.19
CA SER A 96 -3.84 -1.61 -14.36
C SER A 96 -5.08 -1.03 -15.04
N ASP A 97 -6.29 -1.51 -14.68
CA ASP A 97 -7.55 -1.03 -15.26
C ASP A 97 -8.05 0.26 -14.58
N ILE A 98 -7.45 0.61 -13.45
CA ILE A 98 -7.79 1.82 -12.70
C ILE A 98 -7.12 3.04 -13.36
N LYS A 99 -7.84 4.13 -13.42
CA LYS A 99 -7.32 5.45 -13.85
C LYS A 99 -6.90 6.27 -12.62
N TYR A 100 -5.72 5.96 -12.09
CA TYR A 100 -5.22 6.63 -10.87
C TYR A 100 -4.96 8.13 -11.09
N ASN A 101 -4.67 8.55 -12.31
CA ASN A 101 -4.42 9.94 -12.66
C ASN A 101 -5.68 10.85 -12.59
N GLU A 102 -6.86 10.28 -12.35
CA GLU A 102 -8.08 11.03 -12.08
C GLU A 102 -8.17 11.53 -10.62
N PHE A 103 -7.25 11.09 -9.73
CA PHE A 103 -7.22 11.44 -8.31
C PHE A 103 -5.99 12.32 -7.98
N GLU A 104 -6.17 13.27 -7.06
CA GLU A 104 -5.05 14.03 -6.50
C GLU A 104 -4.28 13.25 -5.43
N GLU A 105 -4.96 12.33 -4.77
CA GLU A 105 -4.45 11.49 -3.70
C GLU A 105 -5.05 10.08 -3.81
N VAL A 106 -4.22 9.05 -3.61
CA VAL A 106 -4.66 7.65 -3.59
C VAL A 106 -4.19 6.93 -2.33
N PHE A 107 -5.00 5.99 -1.86
CA PHE A 107 -4.66 5.06 -0.79
C PHE A 107 -4.63 3.64 -1.34
N LEU A 108 -3.51 2.96 -1.18
CA LEU A 108 -3.31 1.58 -1.60
C LEU A 108 -3.21 0.69 -0.35
N LEU A 109 -4.25 -0.09 -0.08
CA LEU A 109 -4.35 -0.94 1.11
C LEU A 109 -3.86 -2.36 0.81
N PHE A 110 -2.97 -2.84 1.66
CA PHE A 110 -2.43 -4.18 1.62
C PHE A 110 -2.64 -4.87 2.97
N GLY A 111 -3.11 -6.11 2.93
CA GLY A 111 -3.32 -6.90 4.14
C GLY A 111 -2.08 -7.66 4.59
N LYS A 112 -2.22 -8.35 5.71
CA LYS A 112 -1.17 -9.21 6.27
C LYS A 112 -0.81 -10.36 5.35
N GLU A 113 0.42 -10.83 5.46
CA GLU A 113 1.01 -11.82 4.55
C GLU A 113 0.26 -13.15 4.54
N THR A 114 -0.30 -13.56 5.69
CA THR A 114 -0.97 -14.87 5.83
C THR A 114 -2.41 -14.88 5.30
N LYS A 115 -3.19 -13.80 5.52
CA LYS A 115 -4.64 -13.78 5.25
C LYS A 115 -5.09 -12.65 4.31
N GLY A 116 -4.23 -11.66 4.03
CA GLY A 116 -4.62 -10.48 3.27
C GLY A 116 -5.50 -9.51 4.07
N LEU A 117 -6.26 -8.69 3.37
CA LEU A 117 -7.25 -7.78 3.95
C LEU A 117 -8.48 -8.54 4.47
N PRO A 118 -9.23 -7.99 5.45
CA PRO A 118 -10.50 -8.55 5.91
C PRO A 118 -11.46 -8.80 4.75
N GLU A 119 -12.07 -9.99 4.72
CA GLU A 119 -12.95 -10.40 3.61
C GLU A 119 -14.18 -9.52 3.50
N ASP A 120 -14.80 -9.18 4.63
CA ASP A 120 -15.96 -8.30 4.69
C ASP A 120 -15.68 -6.89 4.15
N LEU A 121 -14.45 -6.38 4.35
CA LEU A 121 -14.02 -5.11 3.74
C LEU A 121 -13.95 -5.22 2.22
N ILE A 122 -13.37 -6.31 1.71
CA ILE A 122 -13.25 -6.53 0.26
C ILE A 122 -14.63 -6.72 -0.37
N GLU A 123 -15.48 -7.56 0.21
CA GLU A 123 -16.80 -7.89 -0.32
C GLU A 123 -17.69 -6.65 -0.44
N ARG A 124 -17.70 -5.79 0.59
CA ARG A 124 -18.45 -4.53 0.57
C ARG A 124 -17.92 -3.52 -0.45
N ASN A 125 -16.62 -3.59 -0.78
CA ASN A 125 -15.94 -2.60 -1.62
C ASN A 125 -15.31 -3.24 -2.86
N MET A 126 -16.00 -4.18 -3.51
CA MET A 126 -15.48 -4.93 -4.66
C MET A 126 -15.09 -4.04 -5.86
N LYS A 127 -15.70 -2.88 -6.00
CA LYS A 127 -15.38 -1.91 -7.07
C LYS A 127 -13.99 -1.29 -6.89
N GLN A 128 -13.52 -1.19 -5.65
CA GLN A 128 -12.19 -0.69 -5.29
C GLN A 128 -11.17 -1.81 -5.08
N ALA A 129 -11.61 -3.08 -5.14
CA ALA A 129 -10.68 -4.20 -5.05
C ALA A 129 -9.93 -4.37 -6.36
N ILE A 130 -8.60 -4.52 -6.25
CA ILE A 130 -7.69 -4.66 -7.39
C ILE A 130 -6.77 -5.85 -7.20
N ARG A 131 -6.32 -6.46 -8.29
CA ARG A 131 -5.38 -7.58 -8.27
C ARG A 131 -4.22 -7.39 -9.23
N ILE A 132 -3.10 -7.99 -8.92
CA ILE A 132 -2.01 -8.21 -9.88
C ILE A 132 -2.29 -9.54 -10.58
N PRO A 133 -2.37 -9.58 -11.93
CA PRO A 133 -2.54 -10.83 -12.66
C PRO A 133 -1.39 -11.81 -12.40
N MET A 134 -1.73 -13.08 -12.21
CA MET A 134 -0.78 -14.17 -11.99
C MET A 134 -1.21 -15.41 -12.76
N ARG A 135 -0.29 -16.34 -13.01
CA ARG A 135 -0.62 -17.64 -13.57
C ARG A 135 -1.55 -18.42 -12.64
N GLU A 136 -2.43 -19.20 -13.20
CA GLU A 136 -3.33 -20.07 -12.46
C GLU A 136 -2.55 -21.02 -11.54
N GLY A 137 -3.11 -21.33 -10.36
CA GLY A 137 -2.49 -22.20 -9.36
C GLY A 137 -1.47 -21.52 -8.43
N LEU A 138 -1.07 -20.27 -8.69
CA LEU A 138 -0.22 -19.52 -7.78
C LEU A 138 -1.05 -18.75 -6.74
N ARG A 139 -0.54 -18.70 -5.49
CA ARG A 139 -1.29 -18.10 -4.36
C ARG A 139 -1.22 -16.57 -4.36
N SER A 140 0.00 -16.03 -4.32
CA SER A 140 0.25 -14.59 -4.19
C SER A 140 1.70 -14.26 -4.51
N LEU A 141 1.97 -13.00 -4.83
CA LEU A 141 3.32 -12.44 -4.83
C LEU A 141 3.75 -12.08 -3.41
N ASN A 142 5.05 -11.91 -3.21
CA ASN A 142 5.58 -11.30 -1.99
C ASN A 142 4.95 -9.90 -1.81
N LEU A 143 4.64 -9.55 -0.55
CA LEU A 143 3.91 -8.33 -0.22
C LEU A 143 4.65 -7.07 -0.66
N SER A 144 5.96 -6.97 -0.40
CA SER A 144 6.75 -5.79 -0.81
C SER A 144 6.84 -5.64 -2.33
N ASN A 145 6.87 -6.76 -3.07
CA ASN A 145 6.81 -6.74 -4.53
C ASN A 145 5.45 -6.24 -5.02
N SER A 146 4.36 -6.70 -4.40
CA SER A 146 3.00 -6.25 -4.75
C SER A 146 2.83 -4.74 -4.54
N VAL A 147 3.34 -4.22 -3.42
CA VAL A 147 3.34 -2.78 -3.14
C VAL A 147 4.10 -2.02 -4.23
N ALA A 148 5.31 -2.45 -4.56
CA ALA A 148 6.13 -1.79 -5.59
C ALA A 148 5.43 -1.79 -6.96
N ILE A 149 4.89 -2.93 -7.40
CA ILE A 149 4.20 -3.04 -8.70
C ILE A 149 3.04 -2.06 -8.80
N ILE A 150 2.15 -2.03 -7.79
CA ILE A 150 0.96 -1.18 -7.84
C ILE A 150 1.34 0.30 -7.69
N ALA A 151 2.27 0.63 -6.79
CA ALA A 151 2.72 2.01 -6.59
C ALA A 151 3.39 2.58 -7.86
N TYR A 152 4.20 1.79 -8.56
CA TYR A 152 4.84 2.22 -9.81
C TYR A 152 3.85 2.34 -10.98
N GLU A 153 2.74 1.60 -10.98
CA GLU A 153 1.68 1.84 -11.95
C GLU A 153 0.99 3.19 -11.71
N VAL A 154 0.71 3.54 -10.45
CA VAL A 154 0.20 4.87 -10.10
C VAL A 154 1.14 5.96 -10.60
N LEU A 155 2.45 5.81 -10.35
CA LEU A 155 3.47 6.76 -10.82
C LEU A 155 3.56 6.83 -12.33
N ARG A 156 3.51 5.68 -13.03
CA ARG A 156 3.53 5.62 -14.49
C ARG A 156 2.39 6.40 -15.10
N GLN A 157 1.17 6.28 -14.57
CA GLN A 157 0.00 7.04 -15.03
C GLN A 157 0.13 8.54 -14.77
N ASN A 158 0.99 8.93 -13.83
CA ASN A 158 1.31 10.32 -13.51
C ASN A 158 2.68 10.76 -14.07
N ASN A 159 3.18 10.08 -15.12
CA ASN A 159 4.42 10.40 -15.83
C ASN A 159 5.65 10.50 -14.92
N PHE A 160 5.67 9.77 -13.78
CA PHE A 160 6.75 9.79 -12.78
C PHE A 160 7.12 11.21 -12.34
N ASN A 161 6.14 12.11 -12.27
CA ASN A 161 6.36 13.49 -11.84
C ASN A 161 7.07 13.49 -10.48
N ASP A 162 7.99 14.43 -10.31
CA ASP A 162 8.81 14.60 -9.11
C ASP A 162 9.86 13.48 -8.85
N LEU A 163 10.03 12.53 -9.78
CA LEU A 163 11.07 11.52 -9.71
C LEU A 163 12.18 11.77 -10.74
N GLN A 164 13.41 11.46 -10.35
CA GLN A 164 14.54 11.48 -11.27
C GLN A 164 14.42 10.32 -12.26
N GLN A 165 14.23 10.61 -13.54
CA GLN A 165 14.05 9.60 -14.58
C GLN A 165 15.34 9.28 -15.35
N GLU A 166 16.33 10.14 -15.28
CA GLU A 166 17.61 9.99 -15.98
C GLU A 166 18.76 9.93 -14.99
N SER A 167 19.80 9.19 -15.35
CA SER A 167 21.04 9.11 -14.55
C SER A 167 21.89 10.35 -14.76
N ASN A 168 22.49 10.87 -13.69
CA ASN A 168 23.48 11.96 -13.77
C ASN A 168 24.92 11.43 -13.98
N TYR A 169 25.10 10.11 -14.15
CA TYR A 169 26.44 9.49 -14.22
C TYR A 169 26.97 9.31 -15.64
N PHE A 170 26.13 9.45 -16.68
CA PHE A 170 26.53 9.29 -18.08
C PHE A 170 25.75 10.24 -18.97
#